data_c8d65728b16ab789b9c6f4c74b501ff8
#
_entry.id   c8d65728b16ab789b9c6f4c74b501ff8
#
_cell.length_a   1.000
_cell.length_b   1.000
_cell.length_c   1.000
_cell.angle_alpha   90.00
_cell.angle_beta   90.00
_cell.angle_gamma   90.00
#
_symmetry.space_group_name_H-M   'P 1'
#
loop_
_entity.id
_entity.type
_entity.pdbx_description
1 polymer ?
#
loop_
_entity_poly.entity_id
_entity_poly.type
_entity_poly.pdbx_seq_one_letter_code
_entity_poly.pdbx_strand_id
1 'polypeptide(L)'
;MVLMLKLSVGTKKLAGRSAAIAGGGRYDHLVKLVSGGKNDLPALGFGMGDVVLAELLKDRGLVPPLGQALDAFVQIADESLRNASLGIVQQLRQAGLATEYPLLKTKPDKQLKRALELNAKWLVTLDNPTQAQVKNLKTRGEQTCLFNEVARIAKANT
;
A
#
# COMPACT_ATOMS: atom_id res chain seq x y z
N MET A 1 4.14 34.36 -15.02
CA MET A 1 2.91 33.79 -15.62
C MET A 1 2.45 32.66 -14.73
N VAL A 2 1.29 32.77 -14.09
CA VAL A 2 0.74 31.70 -13.24
C VAL A 2 -0.14 30.81 -14.13
N LEU A 3 0.30 29.62 -14.45
CA LEU A 3 -0.49 28.63 -15.15
C LEU A 3 -1.34 27.88 -14.12
N MET A 4 -2.61 28.27 -13.95
CA MET A 4 -3.54 27.53 -13.09
C MET A 4 -4.12 26.35 -13.86
N LEU A 5 -3.74 25.13 -13.48
CA LEU A 5 -4.43 23.93 -13.94
C LEU A 5 -5.56 23.62 -12.95
N LYS A 6 -6.78 23.86 -13.35
CA LYS A 6 -7.97 23.52 -12.57
C LYS A 6 -8.61 22.28 -13.17
N LEU A 7 -8.43 21.12 -12.53
CA LEU A 7 -9.15 19.89 -12.91
C LEU A 7 -10.51 19.89 -12.20
N SER A 8 -11.55 20.36 -12.88
CA SER A 8 -12.93 20.19 -12.41
C SER A 8 -13.57 19.06 -13.21
N VAL A 9 -13.82 17.93 -12.57
CA VAL A 9 -14.69 16.90 -13.15
C VAL A 9 -16.13 17.36 -12.88
N GLY A 10 -16.97 17.37 -13.90
CA GLY A 10 -18.40 17.66 -13.78
C GLY A 10 -19.06 16.60 -12.89
N THR A 11 -19.03 16.81 -11.58
CA THR A 11 -19.79 16.03 -10.62
C THR A 11 -21.23 16.49 -10.66
N LYS A 12 -22.17 15.57 -10.68
CA LYS A 12 -23.53 15.85 -10.20
C LYS A 12 -23.36 16.54 -8.85
N LYS A 13 -24.00 17.70 -8.72
CA LYS A 13 -23.92 18.58 -7.56
C LYS A 13 -23.86 17.82 -6.23
N LEU A 14 -22.68 17.69 -5.62
CA LEU A 14 -22.57 17.46 -4.19
C LEU A 14 -23.23 18.66 -3.50
N ALA A 15 -24.40 18.47 -2.93
CA ALA A 15 -25.23 19.53 -2.32
C ALA A 15 -25.38 20.82 -3.19
N GLY A 16 -25.50 20.69 -4.51
CA GLY A 16 -25.72 21.82 -5.39
C GLY A 16 -24.48 22.62 -5.78
N ARG A 17 -23.29 22.24 -5.36
CA ARG A 17 -22.02 22.95 -5.65
C ARG A 17 -21.06 22.08 -6.44
N SER A 18 -20.42 22.67 -7.47
CA SER A 18 -19.29 22.06 -8.17
C SER A 18 -18.03 22.21 -7.31
N ALA A 19 -17.47 21.10 -6.85
CA ALA A 19 -16.22 21.09 -6.09
C ALA A 19 -15.04 20.73 -7.01
N ALA A 20 -13.93 21.46 -6.90
CA ALA A 20 -12.70 21.11 -7.58
C ALA A 20 -12.03 19.93 -6.83
N ILE A 21 -11.62 18.88 -7.57
CA ILE A 21 -10.95 17.73 -7.02
C ILE A 21 -9.48 18.03 -6.77
N ALA A 22 -8.84 18.68 -7.73
CA ALA A 22 -7.43 19.07 -7.66
C ALA A 22 -7.25 20.44 -8.30
N GLY A 23 -6.26 21.17 -7.82
CA GLY A 23 -5.84 22.43 -8.39
C GLY A 23 -4.39 22.71 -8.10
N GLY A 24 -3.71 23.37 -9.00
CA GLY A 24 -2.31 23.68 -8.85
C GLY A 24 -1.83 24.72 -9.86
N GLY A 25 -0.59 25.08 -9.75
CA GLY A 25 0.00 26.05 -10.64
C GLY A 25 1.53 26.07 -10.63
N ARG A 26 2.06 26.80 -11.57
CA ARG A 26 3.48 27.17 -11.61
C ARG A 26 3.62 28.55 -10.96
N TYR A 27 4.54 28.68 -10.06
CA TYR A 27 4.80 29.87 -9.25
C TYR A 27 6.23 30.33 -9.47
N ASP A 28 6.45 31.22 -10.44
CA ASP A 28 7.80 31.63 -10.86
C ASP A 28 8.55 32.45 -9.79
N HIS A 29 7.84 33.11 -8.88
CA HIS A 29 8.45 34.01 -7.88
C HIS A 29 8.18 33.60 -6.42
N LEU A 30 7.52 32.47 -6.18
CA LEU A 30 7.14 32.06 -4.84
C LEU A 30 8.36 31.77 -3.96
N VAL A 31 9.35 31.05 -4.50
CA VAL A 31 10.58 30.72 -3.76
C VAL A 31 11.36 31.99 -3.41
N LYS A 32 11.46 32.94 -4.31
CA LYS A 32 12.09 34.24 -4.06
C LYS A 32 11.39 35.00 -2.94
N LEU A 33 10.06 35.03 -2.95
CA LEU A 33 9.26 35.72 -1.93
C LEU A 33 9.46 35.07 -0.55
N VAL A 34 9.31 33.74 -0.45
CA VAL A 34 9.39 33.00 0.81
C VAL A 34 10.82 32.96 1.38
N SER A 35 11.84 32.93 0.51
CA SER A 35 13.25 32.95 0.94
C SER A 35 13.78 34.34 1.31
N GLY A 36 12.95 35.38 1.27
CA GLY A 36 13.40 36.75 1.47
C GLY A 36 14.38 37.23 0.42
N GLY A 37 14.23 36.79 -0.84
CA GLY A 37 15.06 37.18 -1.96
C GLY A 37 16.35 36.37 -2.12
N LYS A 38 16.61 35.38 -1.22
CA LYS A 38 17.88 34.60 -1.24
C LYS A 38 17.96 33.62 -2.41
N ASN A 39 16.82 33.07 -2.84
CA ASN A 39 16.77 32.09 -3.92
C ASN A 39 15.71 32.51 -4.96
N ASP A 40 16.06 32.48 -6.23
CA ASP A 40 15.16 32.80 -7.34
C ASP A 40 15.00 31.55 -8.21
N LEU A 41 14.03 30.70 -7.87
CA LEU A 41 13.73 29.45 -8.56
C LEU A 41 12.24 29.35 -8.84
N PRO A 42 11.83 28.85 -10.01
CA PRO A 42 10.43 28.53 -10.28
C PRO A 42 10.01 27.33 -9.45
N ALA A 43 8.76 27.34 -8.98
CA ALA A 43 8.16 26.24 -8.25
C ALA A 43 6.89 25.75 -8.95
N LEU A 44 6.57 24.48 -8.71
CA LEU A 44 5.29 23.87 -9.06
C LEU A 44 4.64 23.34 -7.80
N GLY A 45 3.34 23.45 -7.70
CA GLY A 45 2.59 22.86 -6.61
C GLY A 45 1.17 22.55 -7.02
N PHE A 46 0.63 21.46 -6.48
CA PHE A 46 -0.80 21.19 -6.59
C PHE A 46 -1.33 20.57 -5.29
N GLY A 47 -2.61 20.75 -5.03
CA GLY A 47 -3.35 20.11 -3.95
C GLY A 47 -4.50 19.30 -4.51
N MET A 48 -4.82 18.17 -3.87
CA MET A 48 -5.97 17.35 -4.18
C MET A 48 -6.76 17.09 -2.89
N GLY A 49 -8.09 17.22 -2.94
CA GLY A 49 -8.98 16.93 -1.82
C GLY A 49 -9.33 15.44 -1.79
N ASP A 50 -8.88 14.71 -0.78
CA ASP A 50 -9.17 13.30 -0.55
C ASP A 50 -10.68 13.04 -0.32
N VAL A 51 -11.34 13.90 0.44
CA VAL A 51 -12.78 13.82 0.69
C VAL A 51 -13.57 13.98 -0.61
N VAL A 52 -13.23 14.97 -1.43
CA VAL A 52 -13.91 15.23 -2.72
C VAL A 52 -13.65 14.07 -3.69
N LEU A 53 -12.44 13.52 -3.70
CA LEU A 53 -12.09 12.35 -4.50
C LEU A 53 -12.89 11.11 -4.04
N ALA A 54 -12.99 10.86 -2.73
CA ALA A 54 -13.74 9.73 -2.18
C ALA A 54 -15.24 9.82 -2.56
N GLU A 55 -15.84 10.98 -2.45
CA GLU A 55 -17.24 11.20 -2.87
C GLU A 55 -17.44 10.99 -4.39
N LEU A 56 -16.48 11.43 -5.21
CA LEU A 56 -16.50 11.15 -6.65
C LEU A 56 -16.45 9.64 -6.94
N LEU A 57 -15.56 8.91 -6.26
CA LEU A 57 -15.45 7.46 -6.44
C LEU A 57 -16.74 6.74 -6.04
N LYS A 58 -17.40 7.16 -4.95
CA LYS A 58 -18.70 6.64 -4.53
C LYS A 58 -19.77 6.91 -5.58
N ASP A 59 -19.88 8.15 -6.06
CA ASP A 59 -20.87 8.56 -7.07
C ASP A 59 -20.71 7.79 -8.39
N ARG A 60 -19.49 7.41 -8.73
CA ARG A 60 -19.16 6.62 -9.94
C ARG A 60 -19.18 5.12 -9.74
N GLY A 61 -19.44 4.62 -8.54
CA GLY A 61 -19.38 3.19 -8.21
C GLY A 61 -17.97 2.59 -8.34
N LEU A 62 -16.93 3.42 -8.21
CA LEU A 62 -15.53 3.03 -8.38
C LEU A 62 -14.83 2.77 -7.04
N VAL A 63 -15.56 2.79 -5.93
CA VAL A 63 -14.99 2.41 -4.63
C VAL A 63 -14.63 0.94 -4.67
N PRO A 64 -13.35 0.57 -4.48
CA PRO A 64 -12.96 -0.83 -4.46
C PRO A 64 -13.60 -1.54 -3.27
N PRO A 65 -13.91 -2.84 -3.38
CA PRO A 65 -14.40 -3.60 -2.24
C PRO A 65 -13.33 -3.60 -1.14
N LEU A 66 -13.61 -2.91 -0.05
CA LEU A 66 -12.76 -2.89 1.14
C LEU A 66 -13.05 -4.15 1.96
N GLY A 67 -12.01 -4.80 2.47
CA GLY A 67 -12.16 -5.97 3.33
C GLY A 67 -11.95 -7.31 2.63
N GLN A 68 -11.22 -7.36 1.53
CA GLN A 68 -10.73 -8.64 1.00
C GLN A 68 -9.86 -9.32 2.07
N ALA A 69 -10.10 -10.62 2.28
CA ALA A 69 -9.24 -11.42 3.14
C ALA A 69 -7.80 -11.33 2.64
N LEU A 70 -6.87 -11.24 3.57
CA LEU A 70 -5.45 -11.21 3.25
C LEU A 70 -5.03 -12.58 2.71
N ASP A 71 -4.32 -12.62 1.59
CA ASP A 71 -3.83 -13.89 1.07
C ASP A 71 -2.63 -14.40 1.88
N ALA A 72 -1.68 -13.53 2.19
CA ALA A 72 -0.49 -13.93 2.92
C ALA A 72 -0.06 -12.87 3.95
N PHE A 73 0.41 -13.35 5.10
CA PHE A 73 1.10 -12.55 6.09
C PHE A 73 2.55 -13.05 6.20
N VAL A 74 3.51 -12.18 5.95
CA VAL A 74 4.93 -12.52 6.08
C VAL A 74 5.38 -12.19 7.49
N GLN A 75 5.64 -13.22 8.29
CA GLN A 75 6.13 -13.09 9.64
C GLN A 75 7.64 -12.86 9.64
N ILE A 76 8.10 -11.87 10.40
CA ILE A 76 9.52 -11.59 10.60
C ILE A 76 9.87 -12.05 12.03
N ALA A 77 10.32 -13.30 12.15
CA ALA A 77 10.70 -13.88 13.44
C ALA A 77 12.08 -13.39 13.89
N ASP A 78 13.01 -13.25 12.94
CA ASP A 78 14.35 -12.72 13.13
C ASP A 78 14.53 -11.42 12.34
N GLU A 79 14.89 -10.34 13.03
CA GLU A 79 15.13 -9.04 12.40
C GLU A 79 16.35 -9.02 11.46
N SER A 80 17.30 -9.93 11.63
CA SER A 80 18.43 -10.09 10.70
C SER A 80 17.95 -10.53 9.30
N LEU A 81 16.81 -11.21 9.22
CA LEU A 81 16.17 -11.68 7.99
C LEU A 81 15.14 -10.70 7.43
N ARG A 82 14.96 -9.51 8.03
CA ARG A 82 13.95 -8.54 7.60
C ARG A 82 14.06 -8.19 6.11
N ASN A 83 15.25 -7.87 5.63
CA ASN A 83 15.44 -7.50 4.22
C ASN A 83 15.08 -8.65 3.27
N ALA A 84 15.46 -9.89 3.60
CA ALA A 84 15.09 -11.06 2.82
C ALA A 84 13.56 -11.31 2.89
N SER A 85 12.93 -11.15 4.06
CA SER A 85 11.49 -11.26 4.23
C SER A 85 10.72 -10.23 3.39
N LEU A 86 11.23 -9.00 3.27
CA LEU A 86 10.66 -7.99 2.38
C LEU A 86 10.76 -8.38 0.89
N GLY A 87 11.78 -9.12 0.52
CA GLY A 87 11.90 -9.75 -0.80
C GLY A 87 10.76 -10.72 -1.08
N ILE A 88 10.36 -11.56 -0.09
CA ILE A 88 9.17 -12.42 -0.21
C ILE A 88 7.89 -11.59 -0.34
N VAL A 89 7.72 -10.55 0.47
CA VAL A 89 6.56 -9.65 0.35
C VAL A 89 6.43 -9.12 -1.07
N GLN A 90 7.54 -8.68 -1.66
CA GLN A 90 7.55 -8.18 -3.03
C GLN A 90 7.17 -9.25 -4.05
N GLN A 91 7.71 -10.48 -3.93
CA GLN A 91 7.36 -11.60 -4.81
C GLN A 91 5.86 -11.96 -4.73
N LEU A 92 5.30 -12.04 -3.53
CA LEU A 92 3.89 -12.34 -3.31
C LEU A 92 2.99 -11.26 -3.94
N ARG A 93 3.33 -10.00 -3.76
CA ARG A 93 2.60 -8.88 -4.35
C ARG A 93 2.70 -8.85 -5.87
N GLN A 94 3.86 -9.14 -6.44
CA GLN A 94 4.04 -9.29 -7.90
C GLN A 94 3.24 -10.46 -8.47
N ALA A 95 3.02 -11.51 -7.68
CA ALA A 95 2.14 -12.62 -8.04
C ALA A 95 0.63 -12.27 -7.92
N GLY A 96 0.29 -11.06 -7.48
CA GLY A 96 -1.09 -10.58 -7.31
C GLY A 96 -1.72 -10.93 -5.98
N LEU A 97 -0.95 -11.39 -4.98
CA LEU A 97 -1.44 -11.77 -3.67
C LEU A 97 -1.46 -10.57 -2.70
N ALA A 98 -2.60 -10.35 -2.05
CA ALA A 98 -2.73 -9.37 -0.98
C ALA A 98 -1.87 -9.78 0.20
N THR A 99 -0.79 -9.02 0.46
CA THR A 99 0.25 -9.41 1.40
C THR A 99 0.55 -8.30 2.39
N GLU A 100 0.58 -8.66 3.68
CA GLU A 100 0.98 -7.78 4.78
C GLU A 100 2.17 -8.34 5.56
N TYR A 101 2.83 -7.48 6.32
CA TYR A 101 3.98 -7.80 7.17
C TYR A 101 4.09 -6.76 8.31
N PRO A 102 4.79 -7.05 9.42
CA PRO A 102 4.95 -6.11 10.52
C PRO A 102 5.91 -4.97 10.15
N LEU A 103 5.44 -3.72 10.23
CA LEU A 103 6.27 -2.53 9.98
C LEU A 103 7.31 -2.31 11.07
N LEU A 104 6.97 -2.66 12.32
CA LEU A 104 7.85 -2.52 13.48
C LEU A 104 8.23 -3.90 14.03
N LYS A 105 9.36 -3.95 14.74
CA LYS A 105 9.78 -5.15 15.46
C LYS A 105 8.71 -5.55 16.48
N THR A 106 8.15 -6.74 16.33
CA THR A 106 7.12 -7.32 17.19
C THR A 106 7.38 -8.79 17.44
N LYS A 107 6.94 -9.31 18.59
CA LYS A 107 7.08 -10.73 18.92
C LYS A 107 6.30 -11.60 17.93
N PRO A 108 6.83 -12.78 17.53
CA PRO A 108 6.18 -13.69 16.58
C PRO A 108 4.72 -14.01 16.92
N ASP A 109 4.41 -14.25 18.21
CA ASP A 109 3.03 -14.53 18.66
C ASP A 109 2.05 -13.39 18.35
N LYS A 110 2.49 -12.13 18.52
CA LYS A 110 1.67 -10.96 18.17
C LYS A 110 1.47 -10.83 16.67
N GLN A 111 2.48 -11.19 15.89
CA GLN A 111 2.40 -11.20 14.44
C GLN A 111 1.42 -12.29 13.95
N LEU A 112 1.47 -13.49 14.52
CA LEU A 112 0.53 -14.57 14.23
C LEU A 112 -0.90 -14.15 14.58
N LYS A 113 -1.11 -13.55 15.77
CA LYS A 113 -2.42 -13.02 16.15
C LYS A 113 -2.93 -12.02 15.13
N ARG A 114 -2.08 -11.10 14.67
CA ARG A 114 -2.44 -10.12 13.65
C ARG A 114 -2.79 -10.78 12.31
N ALA A 115 -2.05 -11.80 11.88
CA ALA A 115 -2.37 -12.56 10.67
C ALA A 115 -3.77 -13.20 10.74
N LEU A 116 -4.13 -13.75 11.89
CA LEU A 116 -5.45 -14.35 12.13
C LEU A 116 -6.57 -13.29 12.16
N GLU A 117 -6.34 -12.13 12.79
CA GLU A 117 -7.30 -11.00 12.79
C GLU A 117 -7.58 -10.49 11.37
N LEU A 118 -6.58 -10.50 10.50
CA LEU A 118 -6.69 -10.11 9.10
C LEU A 118 -7.24 -11.22 8.20
N ASN A 119 -7.60 -12.37 8.76
CA ASN A 119 -8.05 -13.55 8.02
C ASN A 119 -7.08 -13.96 6.91
N ALA A 120 -5.76 -13.86 7.17
CA ALA A 120 -4.77 -14.31 6.23
C ALA A 120 -4.90 -15.82 5.96
N LYS A 121 -4.78 -16.22 4.70
CA LYS A 121 -4.78 -17.64 4.32
C LYS A 121 -3.45 -18.30 4.65
N TRP A 122 -2.35 -17.59 4.39
CA TRP A 122 -1.00 -18.08 4.53
C TRP A 122 -0.21 -17.25 5.54
N LEU A 123 0.55 -17.94 6.39
CA LEU A 123 1.64 -17.37 7.17
C LEU A 123 2.96 -17.84 6.55
N VAL A 124 3.82 -16.90 6.21
CA VAL A 124 5.12 -17.17 5.61
C VAL A 124 6.20 -16.66 6.55
N THR A 125 7.14 -17.53 6.91
CA THR A 125 8.28 -17.19 7.80
C THR A 125 9.57 -17.64 7.14
N LEU A 126 10.61 -16.83 7.14
CA LEU A 126 11.93 -17.25 6.70
C LEU A 126 12.68 -17.93 7.86
N ASP A 127 13.18 -19.12 7.58
CA ASP A 127 14.11 -19.84 8.48
C ASP A 127 15.57 -19.37 8.26
N ASN A 128 15.89 -19.09 7.01
CA ASN A 128 17.18 -18.56 6.57
C ASN A 128 17.01 -17.83 5.22
N PRO A 129 18.03 -17.16 4.64
CA PRO A 129 17.88 -16.39 3.40
C PRO A 129 17.41 -17.19 2.17
N THR A 130 17.48 -18.51 2.20
CA THR A 130 17.14 -19.38 1.05
C THR A 130 15.92 -20.26 1.27
N GLN A 131 15.45 -20.43 2.51
CA GLN A 131 14.34 -21.31 2.87
C GLN A 131 13.28 -20.57 3.66
N ALA A 132 12.04 -20.86 3.33
CA ALA A 132 10.86 -20.32 3.99
C ALA A 132 9.91 -21.44 4.41
N GLN A 133 9.25 -21.23 5.52
CA GLN A 133 8.15 -22.03 6.00
C GLN A 133 6.83 -21.37 5.57
N VAL A 134 5.96 -22.12 4.92
CA VAL A 134 4.65 -21.67 4.45
C VAL A 134 3.58 -22.49 5.17
N LYS A 135 2.79 -21.81 5.99
CA LYS A 135 1.72 -22.40 6.81
C LYS A 135 0.35 -21.94 6.37
N ASN A 136 -0.52 -22.87 6.09
CA ASN A 136 -1.93 -22.56 5.84
C ASN A 136 -2.64 -22.37 7.19
N LEU A 137 -3.17 -21.17 7.43
CA LEU A 137 -3.79 -20.83 8.71
C LEU A 137 -5.19 -21.46 8.91
N LYS A 138 -5.83 -21.91 7.82
CA LYS A 138 -7.14 -22.63 7.90
C LYS A 138 -6.96 -24.10 8.14
N THR A 139 -6.15 -24.79 7.32
CA THR A 139 -5.95 -26.23 7.39
C THR A 139 -4.87 -26.63 8.38
N ARG A 140 -4.06 -25.68 8.84
CA ARG A 140 -2.87 -25.89 9.69
C ARG A 140 -1.74 -26.69 9.02
N GLY A 141 -1.86 -27.00 7.72
CA GLY A 141 -0.80 -27.61 6.94
C GLY A 141 0.39 -26.68 6.83
N GLU A 142 1.58 -27.23 6.93
CA GLU A 142 2.83 -26.51 6.95
C GLU A 142 3.85 -27.23 6.05
N GLN A 143 4.61 -26.47 5.29
CA GLN A 143 5.67 -27.00 4.43
C GLN A 143 6.84 -26.04 4.33
N THR A 144 8.04 -26.59 4.23
CA THR A 144 9.24 -25.83 3.93
C THR A 144 9.50 -25.83 2.43
N CYS A 145 9.88 -24.70 1.88
CA CYS A 145 10.19 -24.53 0.46
C CYS A 145 11.34 -23.54 0.25
N LEU A 146 11.83 -23.48 -0.97
CA LEU A 146 12.83 -22.49 -1.34
C LEU A 146 12.19 -21.09 -1.45
N PHE A 147 13.00 -20.06 -1.19
CA PHE A 147 12.61 -18.65 -1.26
C PHE A 147 11.87 -18.31 -2.56
N ASN A 148 12.32 -18.79 -3.71
CA ASN A 148 11.73 -18.51 -5.03
C ASN A 148 10.43 -19.30 -5.31
N GLU A 149 10.06 -20.27 -4.49
CA GLU A 149 8.86 -21.10 -4.67
C GLU A 149 7.67 -20.60 -3.86
N VAL A 150 7.89 -19.73 -2.86
CA VAL A 150 6.86 -19.24 -1.94
C VAL A 150 5.63 -18.69 -2.66
N ALA A 151 5.85 -17.81 -3.64
CA ALA A 151 4.75 -17.19 -4.37
C ALA A 151 3.96 -18.21 -5.22
N ARG A 152 4.63 -19.19 -5.81
CA ARG A 152 4.00 -20.27 -6.57
C ARG A 152 3.11 -21.14 -5.67
N ILE A 153 3.61 -21.52 -4.50
CA ILE A 153 2.88 -22.35 -3.52
C ILE A 153 1.66 -21.60 -2.98
N ALA A 154 1.84 -20.35 -2.57
CA ALA A 154 0.75 -19.53 -2.05
C ALA A 154 -0.35 -19.30 -3.11
N LYS A 155 0.01 -19.15 -4.38
CA LYS A 155 -0.94 -18.92 -5.47
C LYS A 155 -1.68 -20.18 -5.92
N ALA A 156 -1.02 -21.34 -5.92
CA ALA A 156 -1.62 -22.60 -6.39
C ALA A 156 -2.80 -23.07 -5.51
N ASN A 157 -2.90 -22.56 -4.28
CA ASN A 157 -3.92 -22.95 -3.30
C ASN A 157 -4.77 -21.75 -2.85
N THR A 158 -4.85 -20.68 -3.64
CA THR A 158 -5.71 -19.51 -3.41
C THR A 158 -6.98 -19.62 -4.23
#